data_01b16b2fe0039742d3d1f94bd218456e
#
_entry.id   01b16b2fe0039742d3d1f94bd218456e
#
_cell.length_a   1.000
_cell.length_b   1.000
_cell.length_c   1.000
_cell.angle_alpha   90.00
_cell.angle_beta   90.00
_cell.angle_gamma   90.00
#
_symmetry.space_group_name_H-M   'P 1'
#
loop_
_entity.id
_entity.type
_entity.pdbx_description
1 polymer ?
#
loop_
_entity_poly.entity_id
_entity_poly.type
_entity_poly.pdbx_seq_one_letter_code
_entity_poly.pdbx_strand_id
1 'polypeptide(L)'
;GMLPEAENVFGKLQVRDIVSWTTVIAGYAQLGQNDDVFDMLERMRLDNVTPDCITFVSILNACSHAGLVDVAMICFKTIDKSHDFTPTLEQFACLIDTLARSGLIEEALTIVQKMPIHPTFVIWLVILGACRNWGNVKLGRQAFEHAVRLNEMDDAMYICMSNIYVAGSM
;
A
#
# COMPACT_ATOMS: atom_id res chain seq x y z
N GLY A 1 9.66 17.75 11.83
CA GLY A 1 9.05 16.51 12.28
C GLY A 1 9.74 16.04 13.55
N MET A 2 9.05 15.31 14.38
CA MET A 2 9.56 14.83 15.69
C MET A 2 10.29 13.47 15.59
N LEU A 3 10.85 13.12 14.43
CA LEU A 3 11.54 11.84 14.26
C LEU A 3 12.82 11.73 15.13
N PRO A 4 13.68 12.76 15.23
CA PRO A 4 14.86 12.70 16.09
C PRO A 4 14.52 12.47 17.57
N GLU A 5 13.42 13.04 18.03
CA GLU A 5 12.91 12.81 19.39
C GLU A 5 12.40 11.36 19.54
N ALA A 6 11.69 10.85 18.53
CA ALA A 6 11.20 9.47 18.53
C ALA A 6 12.37 8.48 18.53
N GLU A 7 13.43 8.71 17.76
CA GLU A 7 14.68 7.93 17.79
C GLU A 7 15.37 7.97 19.15
N ASN A 8 15.44 9.15 19.75
CA ASN A 8 16.04 9.30 21.07
C ASN A 8 15.27 8.51 22.14
N VAL A 9 13.93 8.54 22.07
CA VAL A 9 13.08 7.73 22.96
C VAL A 9 13.27 6.25 22.67
N PHE A 10 13.21 5.85 21.39
CA PHE A 10 13.44 4.47 20.97
C PHE A 10 14.81 3.94 21.39
N GLY A 11 15.87 4.77 21.27
CA GLY A 11 17.22 4.42 21.67
C GLY A 11 17.39 4.19 23.19
N LYS A 12 16.51 4.79 24.02
CA LYS A 12 16.49 4.64 25.47
C LYS A 12 15.67 3.45 25.96
N LEU A 13 14.91 2.80 25.09
CA LEU A 13 14.13 1.62 25.46
C LEU A 13 15.09 0.49 25.87
N GLN A 14 14.88 -0.08 27.03
CA GLN A 14 15.63 -1.24 27.53
C GLN A 14 15.25 -2.51 26.77
N VAL A 15 13.98 -2.63 26.39
CA VAL A 15 13.44 -3.72 25.59
C VAL A 15 12.70 -3.09 24.40
N ARG A 16 13.11 -3.45 23.19
CA ARG A 16 12.45 -3.01 21.95
C ARG A 16 11.57 -4.14 21.46
N ASP A 17 10.28 -3.95 21.60
CA ASP A 17 9.27 -4.88 21.13
C ASP A 17 8.88 -4.60 19.66
N ILE A 18 8.07 -5.47 19.08
CA ILE A 18 7.61 -5.34 17.68
C ILE A 18 6.88 -4.02 17.44
N VAL A 19 6.13 -3.51 18.43
CA VAL A 19 5.34 -2.27 18.30
C VAL A 19 6.27 -1.06 18.22
N SER A 20 7.30 -1.00 19.06
CA SER A 20 8.27 0.10 19.07
C SER A 20 9.09 0.13 17.79
N TRP A 21 9.53 -1.03 17.27
CA TRP A 21 10.18 -1.15 15.98
C TRP A 21 9.29 -0.70 14.84
N THR A 22 8.06 -1.23 14.74
CA THR A 22 7.10 -0.89 13.70
C THR A 22 6.78 0.61 13.67
N THR A 23 6.64 1.23 14.85
CA THR A 23 6.33 2.67 14.95
C THR A 23 7.45 3.52 14.35
N VAL A 24 8.72 3.22 14.66
CA VAL A 24 9.85 3.98 14.14
C VAL A 24 10.02 3.75 12.63
N ILE A 25 9.91 2.51 12.17
CA ILE A 25 10.01 2.17 10.75
C ILE A 25 8.90 2.88 9.94
N ALA A 26 7.67 2.87 10.42
CA ALA A 26 6.57 3.59 9.78
C ALA A 26 6.81 5.11 9.77
N GLY A 27 7.41 5.66 10.82
CA GLY A 27 7.81 7.07 10.87
C GLY A 27 8.83 7.44 9.78
N TYR A 28 9.86 6.64 9.58
CA TYR A 28 10.82 6.81 8.49
C TYR A 28 10.16 6.71 7.11
N ALA A 29 9.29 5.71 6.92
CA ALA A 29 8.57 5.54 5.68
C ALA A 29 7.68 6.76 5.36
N GLN A 30 6.96 7.33 6.34
CA GLN A 30 6.16 8.54 6.15
C GLN A 30 6.98 9.77 5.75
N LEU A 31 8.24 9.83 6.13
CA LEU A 31 9.15 10.93 5.78
C LEU A 31 9.93 10.68 4.48
N GLY A 32 9.74 9.56 3.82
CA GLY A 32 10.43 9.20 2.59
C GLY A 32 11.89 8.80 2.79
N GLN A 33 12.30 8.46 4.02
CA GLN A 33 13.66 8.05 4.34
C GLN A 33 13.83 6.54 4.09
N ASN A 34 13.94 6.17 2.81
CA ASN A 34 13.91 4.78 2.36
C ASN A 34 15.04 3.93 2.92
N ASP A 35 16.27 4.48 2.91
CA ASP A 35 17.46 3.77 3.40
C ASP A 35 17.33 3.46 4.89
N ASP A 36 16.79 4.40 5.66
CA ASP A 36 16.57 4.24 7.09
C ASP A 36 15.48 3.17 7.38
N VAL A 37 14.45 3.06 6.53
CA VAL A 37 13.43 1.99 6.65
C VAL A 37 14.08 0.61 6.55
N PHE A 38 14.97 0.41 5.56
CA PHE A 38 15.64 -0.88 5.38
C PHE A 38 16.67 -1.17 6.47
N ASP A 39 17.43 -0.15 6.90
CA ASP A 39 18.37 -0.28 8.01
C ASP A 39 17.65 -0.67 9.30
N MET A 40 16.52 -0.03 9.59
CA MET A 40 15.72 -0.36 10.78
C MET A 40 15.09 -1.74 10.71
N LEU A 41 14.64 -2.20 9.54
CA LEU A 41 14.15 -3.57 9.37
C LEU A 41 15.26 -4.60 9.63
N GLU A 42 16.48 -4.34 9.15
CA GLU A 42 17.61 -5.23 9.40
C GLU A 42 18.01 -5.22 10.88
N ARG A 43 18.06 -4.05 11.52
CA ARG A 43 18.34 -3.93 12.96
C ARG A 43 17.28 -4.62 13.82
N MET A 44 16.00 -4.54 13.43
CA MET A 44 14.90 -5.27 14.07
C MET A 44 15.17 -6.79 14.07
N ARG A 45 15.64 -7.31 12.92
CA ARG A 45 16.00 -8.72 12.78
C ARG A 45 17.24 -9.10 13.63
N LEU A 46 18.24 -8.21 13.68
CA LEU A 46 19.44 -8.42 14.51
C LEU A 46 19.11 -8.43 16.01
N ASP A 47 18.10 -7.67 16.44
CA ASP A 47 17.57 -7.71 17.81
C ASP A 47 16.66 -8.96 18.04
N ASN A 48 16.61 -9.91 17.09
CA ASN A 48 15.76 -11.11 17.11
C ASN A 48 14.26 -10.81 17.18
N VAL A 49 13.84 -9.65 16.69
CA VAL A 49 12.42 -9.28 16.54
C VAL A 49 12.03 -9.49 15.08
N THR A 50 11.17 -10.47 14.82
CA THR A 50 10.72 -10.78 13.46
C THR A 50 9.58 -9.84 13.06
N PRO A 51 9.68 -9.12 11.91
CA PRO A 51 8.56 -8.36 11.37
C PRO A 51 7.35 -9.26 11.14
N ASP A 52 6.18 -8.82 11.55
CA ASP A 52 4.91 -9.52 11.35
C ASP A 52 4.05 -8.86 10.25
N CYS A 53 2.86 -9.41 10.01
CA CYS A 53 1.91 -8.86 9.05
C CYS A 53 1.56 -7.41 9.34
N ILE A 54 1.46 -7.02 10.62
CA ILE A 54 1.10 -5.67 11.05
C ILE A 54 2.25 -4.70 10.74
N THR A 55 3.50 -5.13 10.98
CA THR A 55 4.69 -4.36 10.62
C THR A 55 4.69 -4.03 9.13
N PHE A 56 4.47 -5.03 8.27
CA PHE A 56 4.45 -4.82 6.83
C PHE A 56 3.27 -3.98 6.34
N VAL A 57 2.07 -4.16 6.91
CA VAL A 57 0.91 -3.30 6.60
C VAL A 57 1.19 -1.85 6.97
N SER A 58 1.79 -1.60 8.14
CA SER A 58 2.14 -0.26 8.58
C SER A 58 3.14 0.42 7.63
N ILE A 59 4.16 -0.32 7.17
CA ILE A 59 5.14 0.17 6.19
C ILE A 59 4.46 0.45 4.84
N LEU A 60 3.66 -0.49 4.34
CA LEU A 60 2.96 -0.33 3.06
C LEU A 60 1.97 0.85 3.08
N ASN A 61 1.24 1.05 4.19
CA ASN A 61 0.38 2.21 4.37
C ASN A 61 1.18 3.52 4.34
N ALA A 62 2.31 3.57 5.05
CA ALA A 62 3.18 4.73 5.03
C ALA A 62 3.73 5.00 3.61
N CYS A 63 4.14 3.96 2.88
CA CYS A 63 4.56 4.06 1.49
C CYS A 63 3.45 4.58 0.58
N SER A 64 2.21 4.14 0.76
CA SER A 64 1.06 4.62 -0.02
C SER A 64 0.84 6.12 0.17
N HIS A 65 0.88 6.60 1.42
CA HIS A 65 0.72 8.03 1.71
C HIS A 65 1.87 8.90 1.20
N ALA A 66 3.09 8.36 1.18
CA ALA A 66 4.29 9.07 0.75
C ALA A 66 4.61 8.89 -0.76
N GLY A 67 3.87 8.03 -1.48
CA GLY A 67 4.11 7.72 -2.89
C GLY A 67 5.38 6.90 -3.13
N LEU A 68 5.84 6.12 -2.15
CA LEU A 68 7.11 5.39 -2.17
C LEU A 68 6.95 4.01 -2.81
N VAL A 69 6.79 3.98 -4.12
CA VAL A 69 6.55 2.75 -4.89
C VAL A 69 7.67 1.73 -4.73
N ASP A 70 8.93 2.15 -4.83
CA ASP A 70 10.07 1.24 -4.78
C ASP A 70 10.16 0.52 -3.43
N VAL A 71 9.97 1.28 -2.33
CA VAL A 71 9.96 0.71 -0.97
C VAL A 71 8.81 -0.28 -0.81
N ALA A 72 7.60 0.10 -1.25
CA ALA A 72 6.44 -0.77 -1.19
C ALA A 72 6.65 -2.08 -1.96
N MET A 73 7.20 -2.00 -3.17
CA MET A 73 7.50 -3.18 -4.00
C MET A 73 8.57 -4.08 -3.38
N ILE A 74 9.62 -3.51 -2.79
CA ILE A 74 10.67 -4.30 -2.12
C ILE A 74 10.10 -4.96 -0.86
N CYS A 75 9.37 -4.21 -0.03
CA CYS A 75 8.72 -4.76 1.16
C CYS A 75 7.76 -5.90 0.80
N PHE A 76 6.92 -5.70 -0.21
CA PHE A 76 5.98 -6.72 -0.66
C PHE A 76 6.69 -7.98 -1.18
N LYS A 77 7.75 -7.84 -1.98
CA LYS A 77 8.57 -8.97 -2.44
C LYS A 77 9.26 -9.71 -1.29
N THR A 78 9.58 -9.01 -0.20
CA THR A 78 10.17 -9.63 0.99
C THR A 78 9.15 -10.51 1.70
N ILE A 79 7.89 -10.10 1.77
CA ILE A 79 6.78 -10.89 2.32
C ILE A 79 6.55 -12.14 1.46
N ASP A 80 6.43 -11.95 0.15
CA ASP A 80 6.12 -13.02 -0.83
C ASP A 80 7.21 -14.11 -0.87
N LYS A 81 8.47 -13.74 -0.63
CA LYS A 81 9.60 -14.68 -0.58
C LYS A 81 9.77 -15.39 0.75
N SER A 82 9.20 -14.88 1.83
CA SER A 82 9.26 -15.53 3.13
C SER A 82 8.31 -16.73 3.12
N HIS A 83 8.84 -17.95 3.21
CA HIS A 83 8.06 -19.19 3.17
C HIS A 83 7.03 -19.32 4.31
N ASP A 84 7.09 -18.43 5.30
CA ASP A 84 6.24 -18.43 6.48
C ASP A 84 4.99 -17.52 6.35
N PHE A 85 4.93 -16.67 5.31
CA PHE A 85 3.84 -15.72 5.15
C PHE A 85 3.31 -15.68 3.72
N THR A 86 2.01 -15.89 3.57
CA THR A 86 1.29 -15.52 2.35
C THR A 86 0.76 -14.09 2.51
N PRO A 87 0.98 -13.20 1.51
CA PRO A 87 0.46 -11.83 1.61
C PRO A 87 -1.05 -11.81 1.82
N THR A 88 -1.49 -11.00 2.76
CA THR A 88 -2.91 -10.82 3.08
C THR A 88 -3.60 -9.89 2.08
N LEU A 89 -4.95 -9.94 2.03
CA LEU A 89 -5.74 -9.02 1.22
C LEU A 89 -5.41 -7.54 1.53
N GLU A 90 -5.17 -7.22 2.79
CA GLU A 90 -4.84 -5.86 3.24
C GLU A 90 -3.49 -5.40 2.68
N GLN A 91 -2.48 -6.27 2.69
CA GLN A 91 -1.16 -5.98 2.11
C GLN A 91 -1.24 -5.79 0.59
N PHE A 92 -2.02 -6.61 -0.11
CA PHE A 92 -2.31 -6.40 -1.53
C PHE A 92 -3.02 -5.06 -1.76
N ALA A 93 -4.02 -4.72 -0.95
CA ALA A 93 -4.75 -3.45 -1.07
C ALA A 93 -3.83 -2.25 -0.88
N CYS A 94 -2.92 -2.27 0.10
CA CYS A 94 -1.94 -1.20 0.33
C CYS A 94 -0.97 -1.05 -0.85
N LEU A 95 -0.47 -2.16 -1.41
CA LEU A 95 0.41 -2.11 -2.57
C LEU A 95 -0.32 -1.56 -3.81
N ILE A 96 -1.55 -2.04 -4.07
CA ILE A 96 -2.38 -1.58 -5.17
C ILE A 96 -2.69 -0.08 -5.02
N ASP A 97 -3.02 0.40 -3.82
CA ASP A 97 -3.24 1.83 -3.56
C ASP A 97 -1.98 2.67 -3.81
N THR A 98 -0.81 2.19 -3.38
CA THR A 98 0.47 2.85 -3.64
C THR A 98 0.74 3.00 -5.14
N LEU A 99 0.60 1.94 -5.91
CA LEU A 99 0.78 1.94 -7.37
C LEU A 99 -0.23 2.87 -8.06
N ALA A 100 -1.49 2.73 -7.67
CA ALA A 100 -2.61 3.48 -8.25
C ALA A 100 -2.48 5.01 -8.03
N ARG A 101 -2.13 5.42 -6.81
CA ARG A 101 -1.86 6.84 -6.48
C ARG A 101 -0.68 7.42 -7.23
N SER A 102 0.32 6.59 -7.52
CA SER A 102 1.52 6.99 -8.28
C SER A 102 1.33 6.94 -9.80
N GLY A 103 0.11 6.65 -10.27
CA GLY A 103 -0.21 6.60 -11.71
C GLY A 103 0.14 5.29 -12.41
N LEU A 104 0.69 4.32 -11.68
CA LEU A 104 1.07 2.99 -12.19
C LEU A 104 -0.14 2.03 -12.19
N ILE A 105 -1.21 2.43 -12.91
CA ILE A 105 -2.50 1.73 -12.86
C ILE A 105 -2.40 0.35 -13.54
N GLU A 106 -1.61 0.22 -14.60
CA GLU A 106 -1.43 -1.06 -15.30
C GLU A 106 -0.68 -2.07 -14.43
N GLU A 107 0.32 -1.62 -13.69
CA GLU A 107 1.04 -2.43 -12.71
C GLU A 107 0.11 -2.84 -11.56
N ALA A 108 -0.70 -1.90 -11.06
CA ALA A 108 -1.71 -2.20 -10.04
C ALA A 108 -2.69 -3.28 -10.51
N LEU A 109 -3.21 -3.18 -11.74
CA LEU A 109 -4.08 -4.21 -12.34
C LEU A 109 -3.36 -5.55 -12.52
N THR A 110 -2.07 -5.52 -12.85
CA THR A 110 -1.27 -6.76 -12.95
C THR A 110 -1.18 -7.47 -11.59
N ILE A 111 -1.03 -6.71 -10.50
CA ILE A 111 -1.07 -7.27 -9.14
C ILE A 111 -2.45 -7.85 -8.84
N VAL A 112 -3.54 -7.12 -9.15
CA VAL A 112 -4.92 -7.60 -8.95
C VAL A 112 -5.17 -8.93 -9.67
N GLN A 113 -4.66 -9.08 -10.89
CA GLN A 113 -4.82 -10.32 -11.67
C GLN A 113 -4.02 -11.50 -11.14
N LYS A 114 -2.88 -11.23 -10.51
CA LYS A 114 -1.95 -12.26 -10.00
C LYS A 114 -2.18 -12.63 -8.54
N MET A 115 -2.92 -11.83 -7.80
CA MET A 115 -3.17 -12.12 -6.39
C MET A 115 -3.96 -13.44 -6.22
N PRO A 116 -3.59 -14.29 -5.26
CA PRO A 116 -4.25 -15.58 -5.04
C PRO A 116 -5.61 -15.47 -4.36
N ILE A 117 -5.98 -14.25 -3.95
CA ILE A 117 -7.21 -13.93 -3.23
C ILE A 117 -8.12 -13.14 -4.17
N HIS A 118 -9.43 -13.42 -4.16
CA HIS A 118 -10.37 -12.68 -4.98
C HIS A 118 -10.38 -11.18 -4.61
N PRO A 119 -10.23 -10.26 -5.60
CA PRO A 119 -10.29 -8.84 -5.36
C PRO A 119 -11.65 -8.44 -4.78
N THR A 120 -11.62 -7.63 -3.72
CA THR A 120 -12.84 -7.09 -3.14
C THR A 120 -13.32 -5.84 -3.89
N PHE A 121 -14.55 -5.43 -3.63
CA PHE A 121 -15.13 -4.19 -4.13
C PHE A 121 -14.22 -2.97 -3.84
N VAL A 122 -13.62 -2.90 -2.65
CA VAL A 122 -12.71 -1.81 -2.24
C VAL A 122 -11.50 -1.69 -3.16
N ILE A 123 -10.90 -2.81 -3.58
CA ILE A 123 -9.76 -2.80 -4.52
C ILE A 123 -10.15 -2.17 -5.85
N TRP A 124 -11.33 -2.51 -6.37
CA TRP A 124 -11.81 -1.92 -7.61
C TRP A 124 -12.15 -0.43 -7.49
N LEU A 125 -12.65 0.01 -6.32
CA LEU A 125 -12.83 1.45 -6.04
C LEU A 125 -11.51 2.21 -6.00
N VAL A 126 -10.45 1.62 -5.45
CA VAL A 126 -9.09 2.22 -5.47
C VAL A 126 -8.62 2.42 -6.91
N ILE A 127 -8.71 1.38 -7.75
CA ILE A 127 -8.35 1.47 -9.17
C ILE A 127 -9.21 2.51 -9.90
N LEU A 128 -10.51 2.53 -9.66
CA LEU A 128 -11.44 3.48 -10.27
C LEU A 128 -11.11 4.92 -9.87
N GLY A 129 -10.81 5.15 -8.59
CA GLY A 129 -10.37 6.45 -8.07
C GLY A 129 -9.08 6.93 -8.71
N ALA A 130 -8.11 6.04 -8.91
CA ALA A 130 -6.87 6.35 -9.62
C ALA A 130 -7.14 6.69 -11.10
N CYS A 131 -7.98 5.92 -11.78
CA CYS A 131 -8.37 6.21 -13.17
C CYS A 131 -9.01 7.60 -13.31
N ARG A 132 -9.81 8.02 -12.32
CA ARG A 132 -10.36 9.38 -12.27
C ARG A 132 -9.25 10.43 -12.15
N ASN A 133 -8.31 10.23 -11.25
CA ASN A 133 -7.25 11.21 -10.99
C ASN A 133 -6.28 11.35 -12.18
N TRP A 134 -6.04 10.26 -12.90
CA TRP A 134 -5.11 10.21 -14.04
C TRP A 134 -5.79 10.26 -15.41
N GLY A 135 -7.11 10.44 -15.46
CA GLY A 135 -7.86 10.57 -16.71
C GLY A 135 -7.90 9.29 -17.57
N ASN A 136 -7.70 8.13 -16.98
CA ASN A 136 -7.65 6.87 -17.74
C ASN A 136 -9.05 6.26 -17.91
N VAL A 137 -9.77 6.68 -18.95
CA VAL A 137 -11.14 6.23 -19.24
C VAL A 137 -11.20 4.73 -19.52
N LYS A 138 -10.21 4.20 -20.27
CA LYS A 138 -10.21 2.78 -20.67
C LYS A 138 -10.12 1.84 -19.46
N LEU A 139 -9.14 2.05 -18.59
CA LEU A 139 -8.95 1.23 -17.40
C LEU A 139 -10.05 1.51 -16.36
N GLY A 140 -10.53 2.76 -16.28
CA GLY A 140 -11.67 3.11 -15.43
C GLY A 140 -12.92 2.32 -15.76
N ARG A 141 -13.23 2.15 -17.06
CA ARG A 141 -14.35 1.32 -17.51
C ARG A 141 -14.22 -0.15 -17.10
N GLN A 142 -13.03 -0.72 -17.25
CA GLN A 142 -12.76 -2.10 -16.82
C GLN A 142 -12.95 -2.27 -15.30
N ALA A 143 -12.38 -1.35 -14.51
CA ALA A 143 -12.53 -1.39 -13.06
C ALA A 143 -14.00 -1.23 -12.62
N PHE A 144 -14.74 -0.35 -13.27
CA PHE A 144 -16.15 -0.14 -13.04
C PHE A 144 -16.98 -1.41 -13.30
N GLU A 145 -16.74 -2.10 -14.42
CA GLU A 145 -17.45 -3.35 -14.75
C GLU A 145 -17.22 -4.44 -13.67
N HIS A 146 -16.01 -4.51 -13.10
CA HIS A 146 -15.72 -5.43 -12.00
C HIS A 146 -16.38 -4.99 -10.69
N ALA A 147 -16.36 -3.70 -10.37
CA ALA A 147 -16.98 -3.15 -9.17
C ALA A 147 -18.49 -3.38 -9.14
N VAL A 148 -19.18 -3.12 -10.25
CA VAL A 148 -20.65 -3.33 -10.39
C VAL A 148 -21.03 -4.78 -10.12
N ARG A 149 -20.26 -5.75 -10.62
CA ARG A 149 -20.54 -7.17 -10.39
C ARG A 149 -20.46 -7.57 -8.91
N LEU A 150 -19.68 -6.85 -8.12
CA LEU A 150 -19.47 -7.13 -6.70
C LEU A 150 -20.44 -6.36 -5.79
N ASN A 151 -20.82 -5.14 -6.18
CA ASN A 151 -21.78 -4.32 -5.46
C ASN A 151 -22.48 -3.34 -6.40
N GLU A 152 -23.62 -3.76 -6.93
CA GLU A 152 -24.40 -3.00 -7.91
C GLU A 152 -25.05 -1.74 -7.32
N MET A 153 -25.24 -1.68 -6.00
CA MET A 153 -26.01 -0.63 -5.30
C MET A 153 -25.15 0.51 -4.74
N ASP A 154 -23.85 0.52 -5.00
CA ASP A 154 -22.99 1.56 -4.46
C ASP A 154 -22.86 2.76 -5.42
N ASP A 155 -23.43 3.89 -5.03
CA ASP A 155 -23.45 5.12 -5.82
C ASP A 155 -22.05 5.71 -6.08
N ALA A 156 -21.08 5.45 -5.19
CA ALA A 156 -19.75 6.02 -5.30
C ALA A 156 -19.03 5.62 -6.60
N MET A 157 -19.22 4.38 -7.07
CA MET A 157 -18.60 3.92 -8.32
C MET A 157 -19.24 4.57 -9.55
N TYR A 158 -20.57 4.81 -9.55
CA TYR A 158 -21.26 5.49 -10.64
C TYR A 158 -20.84 6.96 -10.72
N ILE A 159 -20.76 7.64 -9.59
CA ILE A 159 -20.28 9.02 -9.50
C ILE A 159 -18.82 9.10 -9.99
N CYS A 160 -17.97 8.16 -9.57
CA CYS A 160 -16.58 8.11 -9.97
C CYS A 160 -16.45 7.90 -11.49
N MET A 161 -17.21 6.96 -12.07
CA MET A 161 -17.18 6.69 -13.51
C MET A 161 -17.74 7.87 -14.32
N SER A 162 -18.79 8.54 -13.85
CA SER A 162 -19.31 9.76 -14.46
C SER A 162 -18.23 10.84 -14.54
N ASN A 163 -17.49 11.07 -13.44
CA ASN A 163 -16.41 12.04 -13.40
C ASN A 163 -15.25 11.68 -14.37
N ILE A 164 -14.95 10.38 -14.51
CA ILE A 164 -13.95 9.91 -15.49
C ILE A 164 -14.36 10.27 -16.93
N TYR A 165 -15.63 10.05 -17.28
CA TYR A 165 -16.10 10.38 -18.63
C TYR A 165 -16.08 11.88 -18.89
N VAL A 166 -16.49 12.70 -17.92
CA VAL A 166 -16.45 14.18 -18.06
C VAL A 166 -15.00 14.65 -18.26
N ALA A 167 -14.05 14.15 -17.48
CA ALA A 167 -12.65 14.52 -17.61
C ALA A 167 -12.02 14.05 -18.93
N GLY A 168 -12.41 12.87 -19.43
CA GLY A 168 -11.89 12.32 -20.68
C GLY A 168 -12.51 12.91 -21.96
N SER A 169 -13.53 13.78 -21.82
CA SER A 169 -14.20 14.45 -22.94
C SER A 169 -13.66 15.85 -23.22
N MET A 170 -12.75 16.35 -22.39
CA MET A 170 -12.05 17.64 -22.56
C MET A 170 -10.68 17.45 -23.20
#